data_9c99526ed8be767be65d5ccc30c5f2d6
#
_entry.id   9c99526ed8be767be65d5ccc30c5f2d6
#
_cell.length_a   1.000
_cell.length_b   1.000
_cell.length_c   1.000
_cell.angle_alpha   90.00
_cell.angle_beta   90.00
_cell.angle_gamma   90.00
#
_symmetry.space_group_name_H-M   'P 1'
#
loop_
_entity.id
_entity.type
_entity.pdbx_description
1 polymer ?
#
loop_
_entity_poly.entity_id
_entity_poly.type
_entity_poly.pdbx_seq_one_letter_code
_entity_poly.pdbx_strand_id
1 'polypeptide(L)'
;MFWAINNDNNFYVIQASNSMDEETSYPLIVYTADDGNNIIKIDEAVNIDPSSEMFLHDKELDYYHDFKKGDYEFFLNAGYYDNRFEIVFYNPNAESLGSDDNIINQDKLDVLYANNTDKVVLINPHNLHVTDIQIFNILGQHVVDIKNIKSGNQTEYNVGKLSSGPYIIKLNTVSGSVSKKILIN
;
A
#
# COMPACT_ATOMS: atom_id res chain seq x y z
N MET A 1 -5.32 12.00 -13.66
CA MET A 1 -4.52 12.30 -12.45
C MET A 1 -4.02 13.73 -12.52
N PHE A 2 -4.00 14.44 -11.40
CA PHE A 2 -3.58 15.84 -11.29
C PHE A 2 -2.74 16.01 -10.03
N TRP A 3 -1.92 17.06 -10.00
CA TRP A 3 -1.22 17.49 -8.80
C TRP A 3 -2.10 18.45 -7.98
N ALA A 4 -2.00 18.37 -6.67
CA ALA A 4 -2.55 19.35 -5.75
C ALA A 4 -1.43 20.14 -5.08
N ILE A 5 -1.67 21.41 -4.79
CA ILE A 5 -0.80 22.26 -3.98
C ILE A 5 -1.53 22.49 -2.65
N ASN A 6 -0.83 22.30 -1.54
CA ASN A 6 -1.41 22.50 -0.21
C ASN A 6 -2.05 23.90 -0.08
N ASN A 7 -3.28 23.94 0.42
CA ASN A 7 -4.10 25.13 0.59
C ASN A 7 -4.56 25.80 -0.72
N ASP A 8 -4.51 25.10 -1.85
CA ASP A 8 -5.05 25.57 -3.13
C ASP A 8 -6.07 24.53 -3.63
N ASN A 9 -7.24 24.98 -4.05
CA ASN A 9 -8.31 24.12 -4.55
C ASN A 9 -8.22 23.88 -6.07
N ASN A 10 -7.11 24.23 -6.69
CA ASN A 10 -6.90 24.04 -8.12
C ASN A 10 -6.20 22.71 -8.44
N PHE A 11 -6.43 22.23 -9.65
CA PHE A 11 -5.83 21.01 -10.19
C PHE A 11 -4.75 21.37 -11.21
N TYR A 12 -3.57 20.80 -11.04
CA TYR A 12 -2.42 21.11 -11.87
C TYR A 12 -1.95 19.85 -12.63
N VAL A 13 -1.57 20.03 -13.88
CA VAL A 13 -0.95 18.96 -14.71
C VAL A 13 0.58 18.98 -14.60
N ILE A 14 1.15 20.08 -14.09
CA ILE A 14 2.59 20.27 -13.86
C ILE A 14 2.76 20.87 -12.48
N GLN A 15 3.70 20.33 -11.72
CA GLN A 15 4.15 20.89 -10.46
C GLN A 15 5.67 21.05 -10.48
N ALA A 16 6.17 22.18 -9.98
CA ALA A 16 7.59 22.43 -9.79
C ALA A 16 7.88 22.65 -8.31
N SER A 17 9.01 22.18 -7.86
CA SER A 17 9.50 22.37 -6.49
C SER A 17 10.99 22.74 -6.50
N ASN A 18 11.41 23.43 -5.45
CA ASN A 18 12.82 23.80 -5.27
C ASN A 18 13.67 22.69 -4.65
N SER A 19 13.04 21.69 -4.05
CA SER A 19 13.71 20.58 -3.36
C SER A 19 12.92 19.28 -3.52
N MET A 20 13.64 18.18 -3.40
CA MET A 20 13.14 16.83 -3.32
C MET A 20 13.75 16.22 -2.04
N ASP A 21 13.34 16.77 -0.88
CA ASP A 21 13.82 16.34 0.43
C ASP A 21 12.80 15.42 1.13
N GLU A 22 13.25 14.82 2.23
CA GLU A 22 12.47 13.87 3.00
C GLU A 22 11.19 14.47 3.63
N GLU A 23 11.16 15.80 3.81
CA GLU A 23 10.01 16.51 4.39
C GLU A 23 8.98 16.92 3.33
N THR A 24 9.33 16.80 2.04
CA THR A 24 8.47 17.26 0.95
C THR A 24 7.54 16.16 0.48
N SER A 25 6.26 16.44 0.43
CA SER A 25 5.25 15.59 -0.20
C SER A 25 4.53 16.31 -1.32
N TYR A 26 4.15 15.55 -2.34
CA TYR A 26 3.44 16.04 -3.52
C TYR A 26 2.09 15.33 -3.63
N PRO A 27 1.00 15.96 -3.15
CA PRO A 27 -0.32 15.38 -3.20
C PRO A 27 -0.78 15.14 -4.64
N LEU A 28 -1.39 13.98 -4.86
CA LEU A 28 -1.99 13.58 -6.13
C LEU A 28 -3.51 13.54 -6.00
N ILE A 29 -4.18 14.04 -7.03
CA ILE A 29 -5.62 13.87 -7.20
C ILE A 29 -5.85 12.84 -8.29
N VAL A 30 -6.56 11.78 -7.94
CA VAL A 30 -6.96 10.72 -8.87
C VAL A 30 -8.47 10.80 -9.06
N TYR A 31 -8.92 10.78 -10.32
CA TYR A 31 -10.32 10.66 -10.68
C TYR A 31 -10.51 9.45 -11.58
N THR A 32 -11.50 8.64 -11.28
CA THR A 32 -11.95 7.54 -12.14
C THR A 32 -13.46 7.62 -12.33
N ALA A 33 -13.91 7.45 -13.58
CA ALA A 33 -15.32 7.50 -13.93
C ALA A 33 -16.03 6.18 -13.62
N ASP A 34 -15.31 5.08 -13.63
CA ASP A 34 -15.83 3.72 -13.44
C ASP A 34 -15.05 2.99 -12.36
N ASP A 35 -15.69 2.00 -11.74
CA ASP A 35 -15.03 1.07 -10.84
C ASP A 35 -14.02 0.22 -11.61
N GLY A 36 -12.80 0.09 -11.12
CA GLY A 36 -11.82 -0.73 -11.82
C GLY A 36 -10.40 -0.65 -11.28
N ASN A 37 -9.53 -1.45 -11.92
CA ASN A 37 -8.10 -1.43 -11.67
C ASN A 37 -7.48 -0.18 -12.31
N ASN A 38 -6.63 0.47 -11.53
CA ASN A 38 -5.88 1.65 -11.92
C ASN A 38 -4.39 1.40 -11.72
N ILE A 39 -3.57 2.17 -12.43
CA ILE A 39 -2.11 2.08 -12.35
C ILE A 39 -1.56 3.49 -12.17
N ILE A 40 -0.70 3.67 -11.17
CA ILE A 40 0.17 4.84 -11.06
C ILE A 40 1.59 4.39 -11.33
N LYS A 41 2.23 5.03 -12.32
CA LYS A 41 3.60 4.73 -12.72
C LYS A 41 4.37 6.01 -13.02
N ILE A 42 5.69 5.90 -12.98
CA ILE A 42 6.60 6.91 -13.50
C ILE A 42 6.88 6.57 -14.97
N ASP A 43 6.51 7.47 -15.86
CA ASP A 43 6.71 7.26 -17.30
C ASP A 43 8.17 7.52 -17.69
N GLU A 44 8.76 8.58 -17.12
CA GLU A 44 10.16 8.97 -17.35
C GLU A 44 10.70 9.74 -16.14
N ALA A 45 11.93 9.45 -15.75
CA ALA A 45 12.68 10.18 -14.74
C ALA A 45 13.98 10.70 -15.34
N VAL A 46 14.11 12.03 -15.50
CA VAL A 46 15.27 12.67 -16.11
C VAL A 46 16.01 13.48 -15.06
N ASN A 47 17.34 13.34 -15.03
CA ASN A 47 18.22 14.03 -14.07
C ASN A 47 17.90 13.76 -12.59
N ILE A 48 17.31 12.63 -12.29
CA ILE A 48 17.15 12.15 -10.93
C ILE A 48 18.32 11.23 -10.60
N ASP A 49 18.96 11.45 -9.45
CA ASP A 49 20.02 10.58 -8.98
C ASP A 49 19.47 9.14 -8.81
N PRO A 50 20.14 8.11 -9.36
CA PRO A 50 19.69 6.72 -9.22
C PRO A 50 19.59 6.24 -7.76
N SER A 51 20.32 6.88 -6.85
CA SER A 51 20.24 6.60 -5.40
C SER A 51 19.01 7.22 -4.74
N SER A 52 18.39 8.23 -5.35
CA SER A 52 17.19 8.87 -4.79
C SER A 52 16.07 7.87 -4.64
N GLU A 53 15.44 7.88 -3.50
CA GLU A 53 14.23 7.10 -3.21
C GLU A 53 12.99 7.89 -3.60
N MET A 54 12.01 7.22 -4.17
CA MET A 54 10.73 7.82 -4.53
C MET A 54 9.61 6.81 -4.29
N PHE A 55 8.68 7.19 -3.46
CA PHE A 55 7.55 6.34 -3.06
C PHE A 55 6.23 7.00 -3.41
N LEU A 56 5.24 6.17 -3.75
CA LEU A 56 3.85 6.54 -3.67
C LEU A 56 3.33 6.17 -2.27
N HIS A 57 2.91 7.16 -1.51
CA HIS A 57 2.22 6.92 -0.24
C HIS A 57 0.71 6.87 -0.49
N ASP A 58 0.11 5.70 -0.29
CA ASP A 58 -1.33 5.51 -0.21
C ASP A 58 -1.76 5.71 1.25
N LYS A 59 -2.26 6.90 1.57
CA LYS A 59 -2.61 7.30 2.95
C LYS A 59 -3.79 6.53 3.52
N GLU A 60 -4.66 5.97 2.68
CA GLU A 60 -5.76 5.14 3.15
C GLU A 60 -5.25 3.80 3.70
N LEU A 61 -4.19 3.27 3.11
CA LEU A 61 -3.57 2.02 3.48
C LEU A 61 -2.34 2.20 4.39
N ASP A 62 -1.85 3.43 4.56
CA ASP A 62 -0.54 3.75 5.17
C ASP A 62 0.60 2.94 4.53
N TYR A 63 0.55 2.85 3.21
CA TYR A 63 1.46 2.03 2.42
C TYR A 63 2.34 2.87 1.51
N TYR A 64 3.65 2.62 1.58
CA TYR A 64 4.67 3.30 0.77
C TYR A 64 5.18 2.36 -0.32
N HIS A 65 4.69 2.55 -1.54
CA HIS A 65 5.12 1.79 -2.71
C HIS A 65 6.38 2.39 -3.30
N ASP A 66 7.45 1.59 -3.39
CA ASP A 66 8.71 1.98 -4.02
C ASP A 66 8.62 1.86 -5.54
N PHE A 67 8.71 2.96 -6.26
CA PHE A 67 8.66 2.96 -7.73
C PHE A 67 9.85 2.27 -8.41
N LYS A 68 10.96 2.01 -7.69
CA LYS A 68 12.04 1.16 -8.20
C LYS A 68 11.61 -0.29 -8.36
N LYS A 69 10.55 -0.71 -7.69
CA LYS A 69 10.00 -2.07 -7.72
C LYS A 69 8.93 -2.27 -8.78
N GLY A 70 8.55 -1.22 -9.50
CA GLY A 70 7.58 -1.25 -10.58
C GLY A 70 6.39 -0.31 -10.39
N ASP A 71 5.35 -0.55 -11.13
CA ASP A 71 4.12 0.24 -11.14
C ASP A 71 3.25 -0.08 -9.93
N TYR A 72 2.49 0.92 -9.44
CA TYR A 72 1.50 0.70 -8.40
C TYR A 72 0.13 0.42 -9.00
N GLU A 73 -0.33 -0.82 -8.87
CA GLU A 73 -1.63 -1.26 -9.36
C GLU A 73 -2.61 -1.42 -8.21
N PHE A 74 -3.81 -0.83 -8.34
CA PHE A 74 -4.81 -0.80 -7.28
C PHE A 74 -6.23 -0.68 -7.84
N PHE A 75 -7.22 -1.06 -7.06
CA PHE A 75 -8.63 -0.92 -7.40
C PHE A 75 -9.22 0.35 -6.81
N LEU A 76 -10.00 1.10 -7.60
CA LEU A 76 -10.84 2.20 -7.12
C LEU A 76 -12.28 2.01 -7.56
N ASN A 77 -13.21 2.46 -6.71
CA ASN A 77 -14.56 2.76 -7.15
C ASN A 77 -14.56 4.09 -7.92
N ALA A 78 -15.60 4.31 -8.73
CA ALA A 78 -15.79 5.58 -9.41
C ALA A 78 -15.81 6.74 -8.39
N GLY A 79 -15.03 7.79 -8.63
CA GLY A 79 -14.97 8.90 -7.69
C GLY A 79 -13.73 9.78 -7.83
N TYR A 80 -13.66 10.75 -6.91
CA TYR A 80 -12.51 11.63 -6.71
C TYR A 80 -11.75 11.23 -5.46
N TYR A 81 -10.42 11.16 -5.56
CA TYR A 81 -9.49 10.82 -4.49
C TYR A 81 -8.47 11.96 -4.39
N ASP A 82 -8.80 12.99 -3.64
CA ASP A 82 -8.02 14.24 -3.52
C ASP A 82 -7.05 14.25 -2.34
N ASN A 83 -7.15 13.27 -1.45
CA ASN A 83 -6.32 13.18 -0.25
C ASN A 83 -5.77 11.77 0.02
N ARG A 84 -5.90 10.84 -0.95
CA ARG A 84 -5.44 9.46 -0.75
C ARG A 84 -3.99 9.26 -1.10
N PHE A 85 -3.52 9.86 -2.19
CA PHE A 85 -2.21 9.58 -2.76
C PHE A 85 -1.28 10.79 -2.70
N GLU A 86 -0.02 10.55 -2.46
CA GLU A 86 1.05 11.55 -2.57
C GLU A 86 2.37 10.89 -2.97
N ILE A 87 3.24 11.67 -3.64
CA ILE A 87 4.63 11.26 -3.87
C ILE A 87 5.48 11.79 -2.72
N VAL A 88 6.34 10.93 -2.16
CA VAL A 88 7.27 11.25 -1.09
C VAL A 88 8.65 10.68 -1.39
N PHE A 89 9.69 11.23 -0.74
CA PHE A 89 11.11 10.82 -0.93
C PHE A 89 11.70 10.14 0.29
N TYR A 90 10.86 9.79 1.25
CA TYR A 90 11.21 9.08 2.46
C TYR A 90 10.11 8.08 2.83
N ASN A 91 10.51 6.92 3.31
CA ASN A 91 9.59 5.91 3.84
C ASN A 91 9.86 5.71 5.33
N PRO A 92 9.02 6.24 6.23
CA PRO A 92 9.21 6.11 7.68
C PRO A 92 9.15 4.66 8.17
N ASN A 93 8.57 3.77 7.37
CA ASN A 93 8.45 2.35 7.69
C ASN A 93 9.66 1.52 7.21
N ALA A 94 10.63 2.13 6.50
CA ALA A 94 11.80 1.42 5.97
C ALA A 94 12.78 0.93 7.05
N GLU A 95 12.77 1.53 8.25
CA GLU A 95 13.67 1.19 9.35
C GLU A 95 13.11 0.18 10.36
N SER A 96 12.00 -0.46 10.08
CA SER A 96 11.51 -1.56 10.92
C SER A 96 12.39 -2.79 10.72
N LEU A 97 13.58 -2.78 11.30
CA LEU A 97 14.46 -3.94 11.46
C LEU A 97 13.78 -4.95 12.39
N GLY A 98 13.00 -5.84 11.82
CA GLY A 98 12.50 -7.05 12.46
C GLY A 98 13.20 -8.26 11.88
N SER A 99 14.09 -8.83 12.69
CA SER A 99 14.78 -10.13 12.60
C SER A 99 14.30 -11.09 11.52
N ASP A 100 15.32 -11.62 10.82
CA ASP A 100 15.35 -12.82 10.00
C ASP A 100 14.30 -13.87 10.35
N ASP A 101 13.52 -14.29 9.35
CA ASP A 101 13.47 -15.68 8.91
C ASP A 101 12.49 -15.85 7.74
N ASN A 102 13.01 -16.43 6.66
CA ASN A 102 12.33 -16.84 5.44
C ASN A 102 11.90 -15.69 4.49
N ILE A 103 12.86 -15.28 3.71
CA ILE A 103 12.75 -14.42 2.53
C ILE A 103 11.88 -15.11 1.46
N ILE A 104 10.59 -15.08 1.66
CA ILE A 104 9.70 -14.91 0.51
C ILE A 104 9.78 -13.41 0.26
N ASN A 105 10.42 -12.98 -0.83
CA ASN A 105 10.66 -11.60 -1.18
C ASN A 105 9.41 -10.76 -0.88
N GLN A 106 9.51 -9.87 0.11
CA GLN A 106 8.44 -8.92 0.45
C GLN A 106 8.00 -8.09 -0.78
N ASP A 107 8.84 -8.03 -1.79
CA ASP A 107 8.58 -7.41 -3.09
C ASP A 107 7.43 -8.03 -3.89
N LYS A 108 6.96 -9.20 -3.48
CA LYS A 108 5.97 -9.98 -4.26
C LYS A 108 4.60 -10.12 -3.61
N LEU A 109 4.52 -9.99 -2.29
CA LEU A 109 3.27 -10.23 -1.55
C LEU A 109 3.26 -9.40 -0.28
N ASP A 110 2.24 -8.59 -0.10
CA ASP A 110 2.05 -7.80 1.11
C ASP A 110 0.60 -7.82 1.58
N VAL A 111 0.38 -7.44 2.83
CA VAL A 111 -0.95 -7.37 3.43
C VAL A 111 -1.04 -6.17 4.37
N LEU A 112 -2.16 -5.46 4.29
CA LEU A 112 -2.43 -4.26 5.04
C LEU A 112 -3.79 -4.36 5.71
N TYR A 113 -4.00 -3.58 6.76
CA TYR A 113 -5.31 -3.38 7.34
C TYR A 113 -5.76 -1.93 7.14
N ALA A 114 -6.86 -1.74 6.46
CA ALA A 114 -7.47 -0.44 6.22
C ALA A 114 -8.37 -0.07 7.41
N ASN A 115 -7.86 0.72 8.35
CA ASN A 115 -8.57 1.12 9.57
C ASN A 115 -9.91 1.82 9.31
N ASN A 116 -10.04 2.50 8.17
CA ASN A 116 -11.25 3.26 7.82
C ASN A 116 -12.42 2.37 7.38
N THR A 117 -12.14 1.17 6.90
CA THR A 117 -13.12 0.28 6.26
C THR A 117 -13.22 -1.09 6.92
N ASP A 118 -12.43 -1.36 7.95
CA ASP A 118 -12.32 -2.66 8.64
C ASP A 118 -12.02 -3.81 7.67
N LYS A 119 -11.13 -3.56 6.71
CA LYS A 119 -10.76 -4.53 5.67
C LYS A 119 -9.29 -4.92 5.74
N VAL A 120 -9.02 -6.17 5.41
CA VAL A 120 -7.70 -6.63 5.03
C VAL A 120 -7.51 -6.45 3.53
N VAL A 121 -6.44 -5.80 3.13
CA VAL A 121 -6.04 -5.58 1.74
C VAL A 121 -4.83 -6.45 1.44
N LEU A 122 -4.99 -7.40 0.53
CA LEU A 122 -3.92 -8.23 0.01
C LEU A 122 -3.34 -7.57 -1.23
N ILE A 123 -2.05 -7.28 -1.23
CA ILE A 123 -1.27 -6.79 -2.38
C ILE A 123 -0.48 -7.97 -2.93
N ASN A 124 -0.79 -8.37 -4.17
CA ASN A 124 -0.25 -9.57 -4.80
C ASN A 124 0.06 -9.33 -6.29
N PRO A 125 1.03 -8.45 -6.61
CA PRO A 125 1.30 -7.98 -7.96
C PRO A 125 1.76 -9.09 -8.92
N HIS A 126 2.26 -10.18 -8.37
CA HIS A 126 2.70 -11.34 -9.17
C HIS A 126 1.69 -12.49 -9.17
N ASN A 127 0.48 -12.24 -8.67
CA ASN A 127 -0.63 -13.20 -8.63
C ASN A 127 -0.21 -14.58 -8.06
N LEU A 128 0.56 -14.53 -6.96
CA LEU A 128 0.97 -15.73 -6.22
C LEU A 128 -0.26 -16.44 -5.67
N HIS A 129 -0.20 -17.77 -5.61
CA HIS A 129 -1.29 -18.57 -5.06
C HIS A 129 -1.32 -18.49 -3.52
N VAL A 130 -2.13 -17.55 -2.99
CA VAL A 130 -2.40 -17.43 -1.56
C VAL A 130 -3.54 -18.39 -1.21
N THR A 131 -3.32 -19.26 -0.24
CA THR A 131 -4.29 -20.29 0.19
C THR A 131 -5.27 -19.73 1.22
N ASP A 132 -4.75 -18.98 2.18
CA ASP A 132 -5.55 -18.37 3.25
C ASP A 132 -4.81 -17.19 3.91
N ILE A 133 -5.58 -16.36 4.61
CA ILE A 133 -5.09 -15.24 5.42
C ILE A 133 -5.59 -15.46 6.85
N GLN A 134 -4.69 -15.45 7.82
CA GLN A 134 -4.99 -15.64 9.23
C GLN A 134 -4.59 -14.39 10.03
N ILE A 135 -5.43 -13.98 10.97
CA ILE A 135 -5.12 -12.86 11.86
C ILE A 135 -5.04 -13.38 13.29
N PHE A 136 -3.96 -13.00 13.98
CA PHE A 136 -3.70 -13.35 15.37
C PHE A 136 -3.55 -12.09 16.21
N ASN A 137 -4.02 -12.12 17.44
CA ASN A 137 -3.66 -11.10 18.42
C ASN A 137 -2.24 -11.33 18.97
N ILE A 138 -1.74 -10.41 19.80
CA ILE A 138 -0.38 -10.51 20.36
C ILE A 138 -0.18 -11.71 21.32
N LEU A 139 -1.27 -12.32 21.80
CA LEU A 139 -1.22 -13.53 22.62
C LEU A 139 -1.16 -14.82 21.75
N GLY A 140 -1.10 -14.67 20.43
CA GLY A 140 -1.10 -15.79 19.50
C GLY A 140 -2.47 -16.44 19.28
N GLN A 141 -3.54 -15.83 19.80
CA GLN A 141 -4.89 -16.35 19.59
C GLN A 141 -5.37 -16.01 18.18
N HIS A 142 -5.91 -16.99 17.50
CA HIS A 142 -6.50 -16.85 16.19
C HIS A 142 -7.82 -16.07 16.28
N VAL A 143 -7.93 -14.98 15.49
CA VAL A 143 -9.06 -14.05 15.53
C VAL A 143 -9.91 -14.13 14.26
N VAL A 144 -9.24 -14.19 13.09
CA VAL A 144 -9.90 -14.23 11.77
C VAL A 144 -9.20 -15.23 10.86
N ASP A 145 -9.98 -15.94 10.07
CA ASP A 145 -9.52 -16.86 9.02
C ASP A 145 -10.27 -16.55 7.73
N ILE A 146 -9.53 -16.12 6.70
CA ILE A 146 -10.07 -15.80 5.38
C ILE A 146 -9.62 -16.91 4.42
N LYS A 147 -10.58 -17.63 3.90
CA LYS A 147 -10.41 -18.68 2.90
C LYS A 147 -10.97 -18.24 1.55
N ASN A 148 -10.67 -19.01 0.51
CA ASN A 148 -11.10 -18.69 -0.85
C ASN A 148 -10.58 -17.33 -1.35
N ILE A 149 -9.27 -17.16 -1.25
CA ILE A 149 -8.59 -15.94 -1.67
C ILE A 149 -8.79 -15.74 -3.17
N LYS A 150 -9.26 -14.55 -3.54
CA LYS A 150 -9.46 -14.17 -4.94
C LYS A 150 -8.12 -13.89 -5.62
N SER A 151 -8.01 -14.25 -6.88
CA SER A 151 -6.87 -13.83 -7.71
C SER A 151 -7.01 -12.34 -8.06
N GLY A 152 -5.88 -11.63 -8.08
CA GLY A 152 -5.83 -10.21 -8.42
C GLY A 152 -4.62 -9.54 -7.80
N ASN A 153 -4.19 -8.44 -8.39
CA ASN A 153 -3.03 -7.68 -7.92
C ASN A 153 -3.29 -7.03 -6.56
N GLN A 154 -4.54 -6.64 -6.34
CA GLN A 154 -5.04 -6.17 -5.04
C GLN A 154 -6.43 -6.73 -4.80
N THR A 155 -6.67 -7.28 -3.61
CA THR A 155 -7.98 -7.78 -3.22
C THR A 155 -8.30 -7.41 -1.78
N GLU A 156 -9.57 -7.13 -1.50
CA GLU A 156 -10.04 -6.68 -0.19
C GLU A 156 -10.95 -7.71 0.46
N TYR A 157 -10.80 -7.87 1.77
CA TYR A 157 -11.58 -8.81 2.57
C TYR A 157 -12.12 -8.11 3.81
N ASN A 158 -13.44 -8.10 3.96
CA ASN A 158 -14.08 -7.56 5.15
C ASN A 158 -13.85 -8.53 6.32
N VAL A 159 -13.23 -8.06 7.38
CA VAL A 159 -12.92 -8.85 8.58
C VAL A 159 -13.73 -8.40 9.80
N GLY A 160 -14.58 -7.39 9.60
CA GLY A 160 -15.32 -6.75 10.69
C GLY A 160 -14.40 -5.92 11.60
N LYS A 161 -15.02 -5.23 12.53
CA LYS A 161 -14.31 -4.36 13.45
C LYS A 161 -13.50 -5.19 14.47
N LEU A 162 -12.19 -5.05 14.42
CA LEU A 162 -11.29 -5.59 15.42
C LEU A 162 -11.02 -4.54 16.50
N SER A 163 -10.68 -4.97 17.71
CA SER A 163 -10.31 -4.05 18.80
C SER A 163 -8.99 -3.35 18.49
N SER A 164 -8.83 -2.11 18.92
CA SER A 164 -7.57 -1.39 18.81
C SER A 164 -6.42 -2.16 19.47
N GLY A 165 -5.28 -2.20 18.80
CA GLY A 165 -4.10 -2.90 19.29
C GLY A 165 -3.28 -3.56 18.20
N PRO A 166 -2.13 -4.16 18.55
CA PRO A 166 -1.27 -4.87 17.62
C PRO A 166 -1.80 -6.26 17.30
N TYR A 167 -1.71 -6.63 16.01
CA TYR A 167 -2.05 -7.94 15.48
C TYR A 167 -0.95 -8.45 14.56
N ILE A 168 -0.97 -9.74 14.28
CA ILE A 168 -0.13 -10.39 13.27
C ILE A 168 -1.05 -10.95 12.20
N ILE A 169 -0.85 -10.53 10.96
CA ILE A 169 -1.49 -11.14 9.79
C ILE A 169 -0.51 -12.13 9.19
N LYS A 170 -0.95 -13.35 8.97
CA LYS A 170 -0.20 -14.41 8.31
C LYS A 170 -0.86 -14.77 6.99
N LEU A 171 -0.12 -14.65 5.90
CA LEU A 171 -0.49 -15.12 4.57
C LEU A 171 0.13 -16.48 4.34
N ASN A 172 -0.68 -17.48 4.03
CA ASN A 172 -0.19 -18.78 3.64
C ASN A 172 -0.24 -18.93 2.12
N THR A 173 0.83 -19.46 1.54
CA THR A 173 0.95 -19.77 0.11
C THR A 173 1.39 -21.22 -0.05
N VAL A 174 1.31 -21.76 -1.27
CA VAL A 174 1.83 -23.11 -1.58
C VAL A 174 3.34 -23.22 -1.38
N SER A 175 4.08 -22.10 -1.35
CA SER A 175 5.55 -22.06 -1.26
C SER A 175 6.05 -21.64 0.14
N GLY A 176 5.15 -21.38 1.09
CA GLY A 176 5.49 -20.93 2.43
C GLY A 176 4.53 -19.89 2.98
N SER A 177 4.93 -19.14 4.01
CA SER A 177 4.08 -18.12 4.62
C SER A 177 4.82 -16.80 4.83
N VAL A 178 4.08 -15.70 4.75
CA VAL A 178 4.53 -14.34 5.08
C VAL A 178 3.74 -13.87 6.30
N SER A 179 4.41 -13.25 7.26
CA SER A 179 3.74 -12.67 8.43
C SER A 179 4.08 -11.19 8.53
N LYS A 180 3.07 -10.38 8.85
CA LYS A 180 3.22 -8.94 9.05
C LYS A 180 2.54 -8.50 10.34
N LYS A 181 3.24 -7.69 11.12
CA LYS A 181 2.65 -7.00 12.28
C LYS A 181 1.91 -5.76 11.79
N ILE A 182 0.70 -5.57 12.27
CA ILE A 182 -0.13 -4.39 12.01
C ILE A 182 -0.59 -3.77 13.32
N LEU A 183 -0.94 -2.48 13.27
CA LEU A 183 -1.58 -1.77 14.37
C LEU A 183 -2.99 -1.36 13.93
N ILE A 184 -3.99 -1.73 14.70
CA ILE A 184 -5.39 -1.33 14.52
C ILE A 184 -5.70 -0.21 15.50
N ASN A 185 -6.23 0.90 15.00
CA ASN A 185 -6.55 2.12 15.74
C ASN A 185 -8.04 2.26 16.07
#